data_04ad93a9f1361bd2f3bcb561b84d1a74
#
_entry.id   04ad93a9f1361bd2f3bcb561b84d1a74
#
_cell.length_a   1.000
_cell.length_b   1.000
_cell.length_c   1.000
_cell.angle_alpha   90.00
_cell.angle_beta   90.00
_cell.angle_gamma   90.00
#
_symmetry.space_group_name_H-M   'P 1'
#
loop_
_entity.id
_entity.type
_entity.pdbx_description
1 polymer ?
#
loop_
_entity_poly.entity_id
_entity_poly.type
_entity_poly.pdbx_seq_one_letter_code
_entity_poly.pdbx_strand_id
1 'polypeptide(L)'
;MKLHAVEMRRIKLSLVAPFETSFGVQTERDVLLLKAVTDVGEGWGECVAGEEPLYSSEYVDAAADVLLKHLLPRLLDRELTTSDVASVLKPVHGHNMAKAAIEMALLDAELRSRGESFAKFFGAVRPQVDCGVSVGIHASVPELLKTVGGYLDQGYRRVKLKIKPGWDVEPVRAVREKFGDVPLQVDANTAYTLEHAALLAKLDPFDLLLIEQPLPEEQVLAHAKLARKVRTPICLDESITSAQVAADAIEMGACRIINIKPGRVGGYLEGRRIHDVCSSAGVPVWMGGMLETGIGRAGNVAMAAMPNFTLPGDTSASDRYYHRDITEPFVLREGRLAVPTGPGLGVTVDEEYLDSITHWSGTLGRASVS
;
A
#
# COMPACT_ATOMS: atom_id res chain seq x y z
N MET A 1 -7.71 20.60 16.03
CA MET A 1 -8.74 20.77 14.99
C MET A 1 -10.02 20.04 15.39
N LYS A 2 -11.15 20.51 14.91
CA LYS A 2 -12.46 19.90 15.20
C LYS A 2 -13.05 19.34 13.90
N LEU A 3 -13.40 18.04 13.90
CA LEU A 3 -14.03 17.40 12.76
C LEU A 3 -15.53 17.70 12.74
N HIS A 4 -16.02 18.38 11.69
CA HIS A 4 -17.42 18.75 11.54
C HIS A 4 -18.21 17.75 10.71
N ALA A 5 -17.62 17.28 9.62
CA ALA A 5 -18.25 16.29 8.74
C ALA A 5 -17.20 15.46 8.01
N VAL A 6 -17.63 14.30 7.53
CA VAL A 6 -16.89 13.51 6.54
C VAL A 6 -17.83 13.19 5.39
N GLU A 7 -17.45 13.60 4.20
CA GLU A 7 -18.05 13.17 2.95
C GLU A 7 -17.34 11.91 2.46
N MET A 8 -18.12 10.92 2.10
CA MET A 8 -17.60 9.67 1.54
C MET A 8 -18.09 9.51 0.12
N ARG A 9 -17.22 9.05 -0.78
CA ARG A 9 -17.54 8.77 -2.18
C ARG A 9 -16.96 7.43 -2.60
N ARG A 10 -17.76 6.64 -3.30
CA ARG A 10 -17.30 5.41 -3.95
C ARG A 10 -17.25 5.60 -5.44
N ILE A 11 -16.13 5.24 -6.02
CA ILE A 11 -15.89 5.32 -7.46
C ILE A 11 -15.41 3.97 -7.98
N LYS A 12 -15.72 3.68 -9.24
CA LYS A 12 -15.20 2.51 -9.95
C LYS A 12 -14.22 2.96 -11.03
N LEU A 13 -13.02 2.41 -10.98
CA LEU A 13 -11.95 2.68 -11.93
C LEU A 13 -11.52 1.37 -12.60
N SER A 14 -11.73 1.27 -13.90
CA SER A 14 -11.24 0.13 -14.68
C SER A 14 -9.72 0.15 -14.75
N LEU A 15 -9.11 -1.02 -14.56
CA LEU A 15 -7.67 -1.19 -14.73
C LEU A 15 -7.32 -1.21 -16.22
N VAL A 16 -6.16 -0.67 -16.59
CA VAL A 16 -5.63 -0.70 -17.97
C VAL A 16 -5.38 -2.12 -18.48
N ALA A 17 -5.18 -3.08 -17.57
CA ALA A 17 -5.07 -4.50 -17.86
C ALA A 17 -5.48 -5.32 -16.64
N PRO A 18 -6.01 -6.54 -16.82
CA PRO A 18 -6.29 -7.45 -15.70
C PRO A 18 -5.06 -7.70 -14.84
N PHE A 19 -5.25 -7.74 -13.53
CA PHE A 19 -4.20 -7.98 -12.56
C PHE A 19 -4.49 -9.27 -11.77
N GLU A 20 -3.79 -10.36 -12.13
CA GLU A 20 -3.96 -11.66 -11.50
C GLU A 20 -2.95 -11.88 -10.38
N THR A 21 -3.46 -12.31 -9.22
CA THR A 21 -2.70 -12.70 -8.04
C THR A 21 -2.99 -14.16 -7.69
N SER A 22 -2.44 -14.66 -6.59
CA SER A 22 -2.74 -16.02 -6.11
C SER A 22 -4.19 -16.21 -5.67
N PHE A 23 -4.90 -15.13 -5.31
CA PHE A 23 -6.26 -15.16 -4.77
C PHE A 23 -7.35 -14.67 -5.74
N GLY A 24 -7.01 -14.19 -6.93
CA GLY A 24 -8.01 -13.78 -7.92
C GLY A 24 -7.50 -12.85 -9.00
N VAL A 25 -8.41 -12.47 -9.89
CA VAL A 25 -8.18 -11.55 -11.00
C VAL A 25 -8.97 -10.27 -10.76
N GLN A 26 -8.29 -9.14 -10.80
CA GLN A 26 -8.89 -7.81 -10.65
C GLN A 26 -8.87 -7.06 -11.98
N THR A 27 -10.03 -6.58 -12.42
CA THR A 27 -10.18 -5.80 -13.67
C THR A 27 -10.63 -4.37 -13.40
N GLU A 28 -11.13 -4.11 -12.20
CA GLU A 28 -11.52 -2.77 -11.75
C GLU A 28 -11.27 -2.60 -10.25
N ARG A 29 -11.24 -1.36 -9.79
CA ARG A 29 -11.16 -1.00 -8.36
C ARG A 29 -12.42 -0.26 -7.96
N ASP A 30 -13.09 -0.73 -6.90
CA ASP A 30 -14.08 0.02 -6.14
C ASP A 30 -13.32 0.74 -5.02
N VAL A 31 -13.22 2.06 -5.12
CA VAL A 31 -12.41 2.88 -4.22
C VAL A 31 -13.33 3.72 -3.33
N LEU A 32 -13.11 3.67 -2.01
CA LEU A 32 -13.82 4.51 -1.04
C LEU A 32 -12.91 5.67 -0.63
N LEU A 33 -13.33 6.88 -0.95
CA LEU A 33 -12.66 8.13 -0.64
C LEU A 33 -13.38 8.85 0.50
N LEU A 34 -12.60 9.53 1.33
CA LEU A 34 -13.08 10.36 2.44
C LEU A 34 -12.58 11.79 2.25
N LYS A 35 -13.49 12.76 2.39
CA LYS A 35 -13.17 14.19 2.51
C LYS A 35 -13.55 14.65 3.91
N ALA A 36 -12.56 14.89 4.75
CA ALA A 36 -12.77 15.43 6.09
C ALA A 36 -12.98 16.94 6.02
N VAL A 37 -14.04 17.44 6.63
CA VAL A 37 -14.35 18.87 6.77
C VAL A 37 -14.10 19.27 8.22
N THR A 38 -13.14 20.15 8.46
CA THR A 38 -12.71 20.58 9.79
C THR A 38 -12.76 22.08 9.94
N ASP A 39 -12.59 22.58 11.17
CA ASP A 39 -12.46 24.01 11.47
C ASP A 39 -11.15 24.66 10.94
N VAL A 40 -10.19 23.85 10.50
CA VAL A 40 -8.90 24.33 9.96
C VAL A 40 -8.79 24.12 8.44
N GLY A 41 -9.76 23.48 7.81
CA GLY A 41 -9.78 23.19 6.37
C GLY A 41 -10.24 21.78 6.05
N GLU A 42 -10.06 21.38 4.80
CA GLU A 42 -10.47 20.08 4.27
C GLU A 42 -9.25 19.21 3.98
N GLY A 43 -9.45 17.89 4.06
CA GLY A 43 -8.41 16.92 3.72
C GLY A 43 -8.99 15.63 3.16
N TRP A 44 -8.18 14.95 2.33
CA TRP A 44 -8.55 13.73 1.62
C TRP A 44 -7.89 12.49 2.19
N GLY A 45 -8.62 11.39 2.17
CA GLY A 45 -8.11 10.05 2.50
C GLY A 45 -8.70 8.99 1.60
N GLU A 46 -7.99 7.90 1.45
CA GLU A 46 -8.38 6.75 0.63
C GLU A 46 -8.38 5.47 1.45
N CYS A 47 -9.51 4.75 1.43
CA CYS A 47 -9.62 3.41 1.98
C CYS A 47 -9.21 2.39 0.91
N VAL A 48 -8.18 1.61 1.21
CA VAL A 48 -7.61 0.66 0.26
C VAL A 48 -8.26 -0.73 0.29
N ALA A 49 -9.35 -0.90 1.04
CA ALA A 49 -10.11 -2.15 1.08
C ALA A 49 -10.56 -2.56 -0.33
N GLY A 50 -10.48 -3.87 -0.62
CA GLY A 50 -10.92 -4.43 -1.89
C GLY A 50 -12.44 -4.49 -2.00
N GLU A 51 -12.96 -4.82 -3.19
CA GLU A 51 -14.38 -5.09 -3.39
C GLU A 51 -14.81 -6.33 -2.60
N GLU A 52 -13.95 -7.36 -2.57
CA GLU A 52 -14.15 -8.60 -1.83
C GLU A 52 -13.03 -8.81 -0.78
N PRO A 53 -13.31 -9.57 0.30
CA PRO A 53 -12.35 -9.84 1.37
C PRO A 53 -11.34 -10.95 0.99
N LEU A 54 -10.64 -10.81 -0.14
CA LEU A 54 -9.70 -11.80 -0.64
C LEU A 54 -8.25 -11.53 -0.23
N TYR A 55 -7.86 -10.25 -0.11
CA TYR A 55 -6.53 -9.86 0.37
C TYR A 55 -6.47 -9.81 1.90
N SER A 56 -7.54 -9.36 2.52
CA SER A 56 -7.72 -9.29 3.98
C SER A 56 -9.19 -9.47 4.32
N SER A 57 -9.53 -9.53 5.60
CA SER A 57 -10.93 -9.58 6.07
C SER A 57 -11.70 -8.28 5.80
N GLU A 58 -11.04 -7.19 5.45
CA GLU A 58 -11.66 -5.90 5.17
C GLU A 58 -12.04 -5.79 3.69
N TYR A 59 -13.26 -5.30 3.42
CA TYR A 59 -13.76 -5.00 2.08
C TYR A 59 -14.58 -3.72 2.10
N VAL A 60 -14.79 -3.12 0.93
CA VAL A 60 -15.27 -1.75 0.80
C VAL A 60 -16.64 -1.50 1.42
N ASP A 61 -17.60 -2.45 1.33
CA ASP A 61 -18.92 -2.30 1.94
C ASP A 61 -18.84 -2.31 3.47
N ALA A 62 -18.07 -3.24 4.04
CA ALA A 62 -17.85 -3.28 5.49
C ALA A 62 -17.07 -2.05 5.97
N ALA A 63 -16.12 -1.54 5.19
CA ALA A 63 -15.40 -0.31 5.50
C ALA A 63 -16.34 0.89 5.54
N ALA A 64 -17.22 1.05 4.56
CA ALA A 64 -18.22 2.13 4.54
C ALA A 64 -19.18 2.02 5.74
N ASP A 65 -19.67 0.81 6.05
CA ASP A 65 -20.58 0.57 7.17
C ASP A 65 -19.94 0.90 8.52
N VAL A 66 -18.73 0.38 8.77
CA VAL A 66 -18.02 0.63 10.03
C VAL A 66 -17.62 2.09 10.20
N LEU A 67 -17.26 2.78 9.12
CA LEU A 67 -17.00 4.21 9.12
C LEU A 67 -18.22 4.98 9.62
N LEU A 68 -19.39 4.75 9.01
CA LEU A 68 -20.62 5.47 9.33
C LEU A 68 -21.13 5.18 10.75
N LYS A 69 -21.12 3.91 11.17
CA LYS A 69 -21.78 3.49 12.40
C LYS A 69 -20.87 3.52 13.64
N HIS A 70 -19.58 3.31 13.46
CA HIS A 70 -18.70 3.01 14.59
C HIS A 70 -17.45 3.91 14.70
N LEU A 71 -16.86 4.34 13.59
CA LEU A 71 -15.63 5.11 13.63
C LEU A 71 -15.87 6.62 13.68
N LEU A 72 -16.54 7.17 12.66
CA LEU A 72 -16.77 8.60 12.54
C LEU A 72 -17.59 9.19 13.72
N PRO A 73 -18.64 8.52 14.26
CA PRO A 73 -19.37 9.04 15.42
C PRO A 73 -18.51 9.28 16.67
N ARG A 74 -17.34 8.61 16.75
CA ARG A 74 -16.40 8.80 17.88
C ARG A 74 -15.50 10.01 17.74
N LEU A 75 -15.38 10.54 16.53
CA LEU A 75 -14.46 11.64 16.19
C LEU A 75 -15.19 12.97 15.98
N LEU A 76 -16.45 12.91 15.52
CA LEU A 76 -17.24 14.11 15.23
C LEU A 76 -17.35 15.02 16.46
N ASP A 77 -17.26 16.33 16.19
CA ASP A 77 -17.38 17.41 17.15
C ASP A 77 -16.38 17.39 18.31
N ARG A 78 -15.35 16.55 18.24
CA ARG A 78 -14.24 16.54 19.21
C ARG A 78 -13.11 17.46 18.75
N GLU A 79 -12.50 18.14 19.71
CA GLU A 79 -11.16 18.68 19.50
C GLU A 79 -10.13 17.54 19.52
N LEU A 80 -9.34 17.41 18.46
CA LEU A 80 -8.36 16.36 18.32
C LEU A 80 -7.20 16.80 17.39
N THR A 81 -6.09 16.12 17.53
CA THR A 81 -5.02 16.10 16.55
C THR A 81 -5.04 14.77 15.80
N THR A 82 -4.37 14.67 14.67
CA THR A 82 -4.27 13.36 13.97
C THR A 82 -3.68 12.28 14.87
N SER A 83 -2.78 12.62 15.79
CA SER A 83 -2.17 11.67 16.74
C SER A 83 -3.18 11.04 17.73
N ASP A 84 -4.34 11.67 17.95
CA ASP A 84 -5.37 11.15 18.86
C ASP A 84 -6.26 10.10 18.20
N VAL A 85 -6.30 10.05 16.85
CA VAL A 85 -7.21 9.19 16.07
C VAL A 85 -7.08 7.72 16.48
N ALA A 86 -5.86 7.19 16.50
CA ALA A 86 -5.61 5.80 16.84
C ALA A 86 -6.12 5.45 18.26
N SER A 87 -5.92 6.34 19.23
CA SER A 87 -6.37 6.13 20.63
C SER A 87 -7.89 6.19 20.75
N VAL A 88 -8.55 7.13 20.10
CA VAL A 88 -10.01 7.29 20.10
C VAL A 88 -10.69 6.10 19.40
N LEU A 89 -10.10 5.58 18.34
CA LEU A 89 -10.64 4.45 17.57
C LEU A 89 -10.21 3.07 18.10
N LYS A 90 -9.32 3.01 19.08
CA LYS A 90 -8.83 1.75 19.69
C LYS A 90 -9.94 0.78 20.14
N PRO A 91 -11.09 1.24 20.71
CA PRO A 91 -12.16 0.33 21.13
C PRO A 91 -12.83 -0.43 19.97
N VAL A 92 -12.68 0.01 18.73
CA VAL A 92 -13.17 -0.70 17.54
C VAL A 92 -12.04 -1.63 17.06
N HIS A 93 -12.22 -2.94 17.20
CA HIS A 93 -11.22 -3.94 16.80
C HIS A 93 -11.15 -4.09 15.28
N GLY A 94 -9.94 -4.30 14.73
CA GLY A 94 -9.71 -4.44 13.27
C GLY A 94 -10.02 -3.17 12.49
N HIS A 95 -10.49 -3.34 11.26
CA HIS A 95 -10.87 -2.26 10.34
C HIS A 95 -9.76 -1.22 10.13
N ASN A 96 -8.53 -1.71 9.97
CA ASN A 96 -7.35 -0.87 9.84
C ASN A 96 -7.39 -0.01 8.57
N MET A 97 -7.92 -0.54 7.46
CA MET A 97 -8.01 0.20 6.20
C MET A 97 -8.99 1.37 6.31
N ALA A 98 -10.13 1.16 6.97
CA ALA A 98 -11.09 2.24 7.26
C ALA A 98 -10.49 3.29 8.22
N LYS A 99 -9.77 2.87 9.26
CA LYS A 99 -9.09 3.78 10.20
C LYS A 99 -7.99 4.59 9.52
N ALA A 100 -7.22 3.95 8.64
CA ALA A 100 -6.16 4.60 7.88
C ALA A 100 -6.70 5.71 6.97
N ALA A 101 -7.85 5.48 6.34
CA ALA A 101 -8.49 6.49 5.50
C ALA A 101 -8.90 7.74 6.30
N ILE A 102 -9.43 7.55 7.53
CA ILE A 102 -9.74 8.67 8.44
C ILE A 102 -8.47 9.41 8.85
N GLU A 103 -7.45 8.67 9.32
CA GLU A 103 -6.18 9.26 9.73
C GLU A 103 -5.57 10.08 8.60
N MET A 104 -5.54 9.52 7.39
CA MET A 104 -5.01 10.19 6.22
C MET A 104 -5.75 11.50 5.92
N ALA A 105 -7.09 11.49 5.93
CA ALA A 105 -7.89 12.68 5.66
C ALA A 105 -7.67 13.78 6.72
N LEU A 106 -7.59 13.40 7.98
CA LEU A 106 -7.34 14.36 9.08
C LEU A 106 -5.91 14.89 9.04
N LEU A 107 -4.92 14.03 8.73
CA LEU A 107 -3.52 14.45 8.57
C LEU A 107 -3.37 15.40 7.38
N ASP A 108 -4.05 15.14 6.26
CA ASP A 108 -4.04 16.04 5.11
C ASP A 108 -4.60 17.42 5.47
N ALA A 109 -5.76 17.48 6.14
CA ALA A 109 -6.34 18.75 6.60
C ALA A 109 -5.41 19.49 7.56
N GLU A 110 -4.86 18.79 8.55
CA GLU A 110 -3.95 19.36 9.56
C GLU A 110 -2.68 19.94 8.92
N LEU A 111 -2.06 19.21 8.01
CA LEU A 111 -0.84 19.64 7.34
C LEU A 111 -1.09 20.75 6.32
N ARG A 112 -2.22 20.72 5.59
CA ARG A 112 -2.63 21.83 4.71
C ARG A 112 -2.78 23.12 5.50
N SER A 113 -3.41 23.10 6.67
CA SER A 113 -3.58 24.29 7.52
C SER A 113 -2.27 24.89 8.01
N ARG A 114 -1.21 24.07 8.11
CA ARG A 114 0.13 24.48 8.53
C ARG A 114 1.06 24.85 7.36
N GLY A 115 0.60 24.67 6.11
CA GLY A 115 1.45 24.81 4.93
C GLY A 115 2.59 23.79 4.88
N GLU A 116 2.41 22.62 5.51
CA GLU A 116 3.41 21.57 5.60
C GLU A 116 3.05 20.38 4.70
N SER A 117 4.03 19.78 4.00
CA SER A 117 3.81 18.60 3.17
C SER A 117 3.93 17.30 3.99
N PHE A 118 3.25 16.23 3.55
CA PHE A 118 3.46 14.87 4.08
C PHE A 118 4.94 14.49 4.08
N ALA A 119 5.65 14.77 2.99
CA ALA A 119 7.06 14.45 2.87
C ALA A 119 7.90 15.11 3.98
N LYS A 120 7.68 16.39 4.25
CA LYS A 120 8.38 17.12 5.32
C LYS A 120 8.00 16.59 6.69
N PHE A 121 6.71 16.34 6.94
CA PHE A 121 6.20 15.80 8.20
C PHE A 121 6.79 14.44 8.54
N PHE A 122 6.96 13.55 7.55
CA PHE A 122 7.58 12.24 7.74
C PHE A 122 9.10 12.25 7.70
N GLY A 123 9.74 13.39 7.43
CA GLY A 123 11.20 13.49 7.39
C GLY A 123 11.80 12.86 6.13
N ALA A 124 11.16 13.07 4.98
CA ALA A 124 11.70 12.68 3.68
C ALA A 124 13.09 13.24 3.44
N VAL A 125 14.02 12.41 2.96
CA VAL A 125 15.42 12.77 2.68
C VAL A 125 15.74 12.76 1.19
N ARG A 126 14.75 12.44 0.34
CA ARG A 126 14.91 12.30 -1.11
C ARG A 126 13.83 13.09 -1.84
N PRO A 127 14.15 13.78 -2.94
CA PRO A 127 13.15 14.46 -3.76
C PRO A 127 12.42 13.53 -4.73
N GLN A 128 12.92 12.31 -4.89
CA GLN A 128 12.37 11.27 -5.77
C GLN A 128 12.50 9.90 -5.12
N VAL A 129 11.61 8.97 -5.46
CA VAL A 129 11.66 7.57 -5.00
C VAL A 129 11.81 6.62 -6.18
N ASP A 130 12.63 5.59 -6.00
CA ASP A 130 12.78 4.52 -6.99
C ASP A 130 11.50 3.66 -7.04
N CYS A 131 11.05 3.36 -8.26
CA CYS A 131 9.82 2.62 -8.49
C CYS A 131 10.08 1.22 -9.00
N GLY A 132 9.45 0.27 -8.37
CA GLY A 132 9.27 -1.08 -8.87
C GLY A 132 7.92 -1.24 -9.56
N VAL A 133 7.76 -2.35 -10.25
CA VAL A 133 6.51 -2.76 -10.86
C VAL A 133 6.10 -4.13 -10.37
N SER A 134 4.82 -4.29 -10.04
CA SER A 134 4.22 -5.60 -9.75
C SER A 134 3.62 -6.16 -11.04
N VAL A 135 4.01 -7.40 -11.36
CA VAL A 135 3.59 -8.13 -12.56
C VAL A 135 2.72 -9.30 -12.10
N GLY A 136 1.48 -9.32 -12.56
CA GLY A 136 0.52 -10.38 -12.26
C GLY A 136 0.91 -11.72 -12.87
N ILE A 137 0.16 -12.76 -12.53
CA ILE A 137 0.26 -14.08 -13.14
C ILE A 137 -0.21 -13.97 -14.60
N HIS A 138 0.46 -14.66 -15.51
CA HIS A 138 0.16 -14.67 -16.94
C HIS A 138 -0.21 -16.10 -17.40
N ALA A 139 -0.91 -16.19 -18.50
CA ALA A 139 -1.30 -17.47 -19.08
C ALA A 139 -0.08 -18.27 -19.60
N SER A 140 1.02 -17.58 -19.92
CA SER A 140 2.24 -18.21 -20.43
C SER A 140 3.50 -17.43 -20.08
N VAL A 141 4.64 -18.14 -20.03
CA VAL A 141 5.95 -17.52 -19.84
C VAL A 141 6.30 -16.52 -20.98
N PRO A 142 6.03 -16.79 -22.26
CA PRO A 142 6.27 -15.78 -23.30
C PRO A 142 5.52 -14.46 -23.08
N GLU A 143 4.27 -14.50 -22.62
CA GLU A 143 3.50 -13.30 -22.30
C GLU A 143 4.08 -12.56 -21.10
N LEU A 144 4.46 -13.28 -20.06
CA LEU A 144 5.17 -12.73 -18.89
C LEU A 144 6.43 -12.00 -19.34
N LEU A 145 7.28 -12.64 -20.15
CA LEU A 145 8.53 -12.05 -20.62
C LEU A 145 8.31 -10.79 -21.47
N LYS A 146 7.25 -10.77 -22.30
CA LYS A 146 6.87 -9.58 -23.05
C LYS A 146 6.47 -8.45 -22.12
N THR A 147 5.64 -8.73 -21.12
CA THR A 147 5.16 -7.74 -20.15
C THR A 147 6.32 -7.19 -19.31
N VAL A 148 7.18 -8.05 -18.79
CA VAL A 148 8.38 -7.64 -18.02
C VAL A 148 9.28 -6.75 -18.88
N GLY A 149 9.56 -7.14 -20.13
CA GLY A 149 10.37 -6.34 -21.07
C GLY A 149 9.78 -4.94 -21.26
N GLY A 150 8.47 -4.83 -21.47
CA GLY A 150 7.81 -3.53 -21.62
C GLY A 150 7.91 -2.62 -20.39
N TYR A 151 7.92 -3.18 -19.19
CA TYR A 151 8.14 -2.37 -17.96
C TYR A 151 9.60 -1.97 -17.78
N LEU A 152 10.53 -2.83 -18.13
CA LEU A 152 11.96 -2.48 -18.10
C LEU A 152 12.28 -1.38 -19.13
N ASP A 153 11.66 -1.42 -20.31
CA ASP A 153 11.77 -0.36 -21.34
C ASP A 153 11.19 0.99 -20.84
N GLN A 154 10.16 0.95 -19.98
CA GLN A 154 9.63 2.14 -19.31
C GLN A 154 10.56 2.65 -18.19
N GLY A 155 11.58 1.87 -17.81
CA GLY A 155 12.59 2.25 -16.83
C GLY A 155 12.30 1.82 -15.38
N TYR A 156 11.30 0.98 -15.12
CA TYR A 156 11.08 0.46 -13.76
C TYR A 156 12.34 -0.24 -13.22
N ARG A 157 12.68 0.05 -11.96
CA ARG A 157 13.96 -0.32 -11.36
C ARG A 157 13.97 -1.66 -10.64
N ARG A 158 12.80 -2.25 -10.41
CA ARG A 158 12.63 -3.56 -9.79
C ARG A 158 11.38 -4.22 -10.37
N VAL A 159 11.45 -5.52 -10.63
CA VAL A 159 10.33 -6.35 -11.05
C VAL A 159 9.90 -7.24 -9.88
N LYS A 160 8.59 -7.24 -9.58
CA LYS A 160 7.96 -8.17 -8.64
C LYS A 160 7.03 -9.11 -9.39
N LEU A 161 7.29 -10.41 -9.35
CA LEU A 161 6.45 -11.41 -9.99
C LEU A 161 5.47 -11.99 -8.97
N LYS A 162 4.19 -12.03 -9.29
CA LYS A 162 3.22 -12.82 -8.53
C LYS A 162 3.43 -14.29 -8.80
N ILE A 163 3.51 -15.09 -7.72
CA ILE A 163 3.71 -16.54 -7.79
C ILE A 163 2.60 -17.29 -7.03
N LYS A 164 2.37 -18.52 -7.45
CA LYS A 164 1.50 -19.49 -6.77
C LYS A 164 2.01 -20.91 -7.06
N PRO A 165 1.60 -21.95 -6.30
CA PRO A 165 1.99 -23.33 -6.62
C PRO A 165 1.71 -23.68 -8.08
N GLY A 166 2.79 -24.15 -8.80
CA GLY A 166 2.76 -24.45 -10.23
C GLY A 166 3.07 -23.27 -11.15
N TRP A 167 3.17 -22.05 -10.62
CA TRP A 167 3.62 -20.84 -11.32
C TRP A 167 4.63 -20.11 -10.44
N ASP A 168 5.84 -20.65 -10.32
CA ASP A 168 6.85 -20.17 -9.38
C ASP A 168 8.28 -20.25 -9.97
N VAL A 169 8.93 -21.39 -9.92
CA VAL A 169 10.35 -21.54 -10.29
C VAL A 169 10.59 -21.27 -11.77
N GLU A 170 9.73 -21.75 -12.67
CA GLU A 170 9.91 -21.60 -14.11
C GLU A 170 9.77 -20.15 -14.59
N PRO A 171 8.72 -19.41 -14.24
CA PRO A 171 8.61 -17.98 -14.59
C PRO A 171 9.80 -17.16 -14.08
N VAL A 172 10.25 -17.41 -12.85
CA VAL A 172 11.41 -16.72 -12.24
C VAL A 172 12.68 -17.02 -13.01
N ARG A 173 12.93 -18.29 -13.33
CA ARG A 173 14.07 -18.71 -14.15
C ARG A 173 14.07 -18.00 -15.49
N ALA A 174 12.94 -18.04 -16.20
CA ALA A 174 12.82 -17.44 -17.54
C ALA A 174 13.08 -15.93 -17.54
N VAL A 175 12.58 -15.22 -16.51
CA VAL A 175 12.86 -13.79 -16.34
C VAL A 175 14.34 -13.54 -16.06
N ARG A 176 14.96 -14.32 -15.16
CA ARG A 176 16.37 -14.21 -14.83
C ARG A 176 17.26 -14.50 -16.03
N GLU A 177 16.97 -15.56 -16.79
CA GLU A 177 17.73 -15.94 -18.01
C GLU A 177 17.63 -14.86 -19.10
N LYS A 178 16.46 -14.24 -19.28
CA LYS A 178 16.25 -13.26 -20.34
C LYS A 178 16.78 -11.88 -20.01
N PHE A 179 16.64 -11.43 -18.76
CA PHE A 179 16.89 -10.03 -18.37
C PHE A 179 18.12 -9.85 -17.46
N GLY A 180 18.86 -10.93 -17.18
CA GLY A 180 20.10 -10.87 -16.40
C GLY A 180 19.88 -10.39 -14.96
N ASP A 181 20.70 -9.46 -14.50
CA ASP A 181 20.80 -9.03 -13.09
C ASP A 181 19.73 -7.98 -12.68
N VAL A 182 18.61 -7.91 -13.39
CA VAL A 182 17.53 -7.01 -13.00
C VAL A 182 17.11 -7.28 -11.53
N PRO A 183 16.94 -6.24 -10.69
CA PRO A 183 16.41 -6.42 -9.35
C PRO A 183 15.04 -7.11 -9.41
N LEU A 184 15.01 -8.35 -8.93
CA LEU A 184 13.86 -9.26 -9.05
C LEU A 184 13.43 -9.74 -7.68
N GLN A 185 12.12 -9.75 -7.41
CA GLN A 185 11.50 -10.33 -6.23
C GLN A 185 10.23 -11.08 -6.60
N VAL A 186 9.75 -11.91 -5.70
CA VAL A 186 8.49 -12.64 -5.87
C VAL A 186 7.55 -12.35 -4.73
N ASP A 187 6.25 -12.42 -5.02
CA ASP A 187 5.18 -12.23 -4.05
C ASP A 187 4.16 -13.39 -4.17
N ALA A 188 4.03 -14.11 -3.09
CA ALA A 188 3.20 -15.30 -3.00
C ALA A 188 1.78 -15.03 -2.48
N ASN A 189 1.55 -13.88 -1.86
CA ASN A 189 0.27 -13.54 -1.24
C ASN A 189 -0.35 -14.74 -0.49
N THR A 190 0.40 -15.30 0.45
CA THR A 190 0.00 -16.39 1.36
C THR A 190 -0.26 -17.77 0.71
N ALA A 191 0.10 -17.97 -0.57
CA ALA A 191 -0.32 -19.15 -1.35
C ALA A 191 0.34 -20.48 -0.95
N TYR A 192 1.37 -20.47 -0.11
CA TYR A 192 2.13 -21.66 0.25
C TYR A 192 1.91 -22.07 1.73
N THR A 193 2.39 -23.26 2.05
CA THR A 193 2.50 -23.78 3.42
C THR A 193 3.97 -24.10 3.74
N LEU A 194 4.28 -24.36 5.01
CA LEU A 194 5.65 -24.71 5.41
C LEU A 194 6.14 -26.02 4.73
N GLU A 195 5.24 -26.90 4.28
CA GLU A 195 5.58 -28.11 3.51
C GLU A 195 6.23 -27.77 2.16
N HIS A 196 5.92 -26.61 1.57
CA HIS A 196 6.52 -26.14 0.34
C HIS A 196 7.93 -25.54 0.52
N ALA A 197 8.54 -25.61 1.71
CA ALA A 197 9.86 -25.04 1.96
C ALA A 197 10.93 -25.54 0.97
N ALA A 198 10.91 -26.83 0.60
CA ALA A 198 11.84 -27.39 -0.38
C ALA A 198 11.60 -26.88 -1.82
N LEU A 199 10.34 -26.52 -2.15
CA LEU A 199 9.99 -25.88 -3.42
C LEU A 199 10.49 -24.42 -3.43
N LEU A 200 10.21 -23.66 -2.37
CA LEU A 200 10.64 -22.27 -2.25
C LEU A 200 12.17 -22.13 -2.23
N ALA A 201 12.89 -23.10 -1.65
CA ALA A 201 14.35 -23.14 -1.70
C ALA A 201 14.91 -23.29 -3.14
N LYS A 202 14.13 -23.77 -4.10
CA LYS A 202 14.53 -23.79 -5.53
C LYS A 202 14.58 -22.39 -6.15
N LEU A 203 14.08 -21.36 -5.47
CA LEU A 203 14.19 -19.96 -5.87
C LEU A 203 15.57 -19.37 -5.49
N ASP A 204 16.28 -19.94 -4.53
CA ASP A 204 17.57 -19.44 -4.04
C ASP A 204 18.66 -19.23 -5.10
N PRO A 205 18.75 -20.04 -6.19
CA PRO A 205 19.75 -19.81 -7.23
C PRO A 205 19.51 -18.56 -8.10
N PHE A 206 18.33 -17.94 -8.02
CA PHE A 206 17.98 -16.84 -8.92
C PHE A 206 18.30 -15.45 -8.34
N ASP A 207 18.99 -15.36 -7.21
CA ASP A 207 19.42 -14.11 -6.57
C ASP A 207 18.28 -13.08 -6.46
N LEU A 208 17.16 -13.52 -5.85
CA LEU A 208 16.01 -12.67 -5.60
C LEU A 208 16.30 -11.74 -4.43
N LEU A 209 15.80 -10.50 -4.51
CA LEU A 209 15.83 -9.55 -3.41
C LEU A 209 15.09 -10.10 -2.19
N LEU A 210 13.95 -10.77 -2.42
CA LEU A 210 13.12 -11.31 -1.37
C LEU A 210 12.04 -12.28 -1.91
N ILE A 211 11.49 -13.09 -1.01
CA ILE A 211 10.21 -13.80 -1.17
C ILE A 211 9.20 -13.12 -0.23
N GLU A 212 8.18 -12.46 -0.81
CA GLU A 212 7.14 -11.75 -0.07
C GLU A 212 6.01 -12.69 0.33
N GLN A 213 5.64 -12.64 1.61
CA GLN A 213 4.51 -13.32 2.26
C GLN A 213 4.20 -14.73 1.73
N PRO A 214 5.13 -15.68 1.87
CA PRO A 214 4.92 -17.02 1.32
C PRO A 214 3.83 -17.82 2.04
N LEU A 215 3.64 -17.62 3.35
CA LEU A 215 2.72 -18.41 4.17
C LEU A 215 1.53 -17.57 4.66
N PRO A 216 0.45 -18.19 5.18
CA PRO A 216 -0.68 -17.49 5.78
C PRO A 216 -0.27 -16.40 6.79
N GLU A 217 -1.02 -15.32 6.83
CA GLU A 217 -0.67 -14.10 7.56
C GLU A 217 -0.52 -14.30 9.08
N GLU A 218 -1.29 -15.21 9.66
CA GLU A 218 -1.24 -15.52 11.09
C GLU A 218 -0.04 -16.41 11.47
N GLN A 219 0.67 -16.96 10.49
CA GLN A 219 1.72 -17.96 10.71
C GLN A 219 3.14 -17.36 10.81
N VAL A 220 3.32 -16.29 11.62
CA VAL A 220 4.63 -15.63 11.79
C VAL A 220 5.71 -16.60 12.27
N LEU A 221 5.40 -17.51 13.21
CA LEU A 221 6.34 -18.55 13.66
C LEU A 221 6.71 -19.53 12.53
N ALA A 222 5.78 -19.85 11.63
CA ALA A 222 6.08 -20.71 10.48
C ALA A 222 7.02 -19.98 9.49
N HIS A 223 6.86 -18.67 9.29
CA HIS A 223 7.82 -17.85 8.53
C HIS A 223 9.22 -17.88 9.13
N ALA A 224 9.36 -17.82 10.46
CA ALA A 224 10.65 -17.98 11.13
C ALA A 224 11.29 -19.36 10.89
N LYS A 225 10.48 -20.43 10.83
CA LYS A 225 10.93 -21.77 10.46
C LYS A 225 11.33 -21.86 8.98
N LEU A 226 10.58 -21.20 8.08
CA LEU A 226 10.88 -21.15 6.67
C LEU A 226 12.18 -20.37 6.39
N ALA A 227 12.36 -19.22 7.05
CA ALA A 227 13.55 -18.39 6.91
C ALA A 227 14.88 -19.10 7.21
N ARG A 228 14.83 -20.20 7.99
CA ARG A 228 15.99 -21.07 8.25
C ARG A 228 16.24 -22.12 7.16
N LYS A 229 15.29 -22.30 6.23
CA LYS A 229 15.32 -23.33 5.18
C LYS A 229 15.59 -22.76 3.80
N VAL A 230 15.43 -21.45 3.62
CA VAL A 230 15.67 -20.72 2.38
C VAL A 230 16.77 -19.68 2.60
N ARG A 231 17.58 -19.41 1.58
CA ARG A 231 18.63 -18.37 1.65
C ARG A 231 18.09 -17.01 1.25
N THR A 232 17.16 -16.98 0.31
CA THR A 232 16.50 -15.77 -0.13
C THR A 232 15.78 -15.10 1.05
N PRO A 233 15.97 -13.79 1.29
CA PRO A 233 15.32 -13.09 2.37
C PRO A 233 13.79 -13.21 2.33
N ILE A 234 13.17 -13.54 3.46
CA ILE A 234 11.72 -13.46 3.60
C ILE A 234 11.33 -12.01 3.87
N CYS A 235 10.33 -11.52 3.15
CA CYS A 235 9.64 -10.26 3.40
C CYS A 235 8.23 -10.53 3.92
N LEU A 236 7.81 -9.82 4.97
CA LEU A 236 6.44 -9.90 5.46
C LEU A 236 5.63 -8.68 4.99
N ASP A 237 4.41 -8.95 4.53
CA ASP A 237 3.39 -8.00 4.09
C ASP A 237 2.14 -8.16 4.96
N GLU A 238 1.25 -9.09 4.62
CA GLU A 238 -0.05 -9.30 5.26
C GLU A 238 0.09 -9.57 6.76
N SER A 239 1.15 -10.24 7.20
CA SER A 239 1.42 -10.51 8.61
C SER A 239 1.70 -9.26 9.45
N ILE A 240 2.16 -8.16 8.83
CA ILE A 240 2.56 -6.94 9.56
C ILE A 240 1.38 -6.00 9.71
N THR A 241 0.74 -6.02 10.86
CA THR A 241 -0.45 -5.21 11.17
C THR A 241 -0.17 -4.07 12.15
N SER A 242 1.01 -4.03 12.77
CA SER A 242 1.43 -2.97 13.70
C SER A 242 2.94 -2.97 13.92
N ALA A 243 3.46 -1.91 14.54
CA ALA A 243 4.86 -1.82 14.96
C ALA A 243 5.24 -2.92 15.98
N GLN A 244 4.31 -3.31 16.84
CA GLN A 244 4.54 -4.41 17.79
C GLN A 244 4.72 -5.74 17.06
N VAL A 245 3.84 -6.05 16.10
CA VAL A 245 3.96 -7.28 15.31
C VAL A 245 5.25 -7.28 14.47
N ALA A 246 5.65 -6.11 13.94
CA ALA A 246 6.92 -5.98 13.24
C ALA A 246 8.11 -6.30 14.15
N ALA A 247 8.12 -5.76 15.38
CA ALA A 247 9.18 -6.05 16.38
C ALA A 247 9.23 -7.54 16.71
N ASP A 248 8.08 -8.17 16.99
CA ASP A 248 7.98 -9.60 17.30
C ASP A 248 8.47 -10.48 16.14
N ALA A 249 8.08 -10.13 14.90
CA ALA A 249 8.49 -10.85 13.70
C ALA A 249 10.02 -10.78 13.46
N ILE A 250 10.62 -9.61 13.72
CA ILE A 250 12.07 -9.40 13.64
C ILE A 250 12.77 -10.22 14.72
N GLU A 251 12.31 -10.15 15.96
CA GLU A 251 12.90 -10.90 17.09
C GLU A 251 12.86 -12.42 16.86
N MET A 252 11.75 -12.92 16.31
CA MET A 252 11.61 -14.34 15.94
C MET A 252 12.48 -14.75 14.74
N GLY A 253 13.05 -13.80 14.00
CA GLY A 253 13.77 -14.06 12.74
C GLY A 253 12.84 -14.54 11.62
N ALA A 254 11.59 -14.08 11.64
CA ALA A 254 10.58 -14.44 10.64
C ALA A 254 10.78 -13.74 9.30
N CYS A 255 11.44 -12.59 9.31
CA CYS A 255 11.74 -11.81 8.11
C CYS A 255 13.07 -11.06 8.22
N ARG A 256 13.58 -10.64 7.07
CA ARG A 256 14.73 -9.73 6.94
C ARG A 256 14.36 -8.43 6.24
N ILE A 257 13.15 -8.32 5.74
CA ILE A 257 12.61 -7.16 5.01
C ILE A 257 11.13 -7.04 5.39
N ILE A 258 10.62 -5.82 5.48
CA ILE A 258 9.20 -5.57 5.72
C ILE A 258 8.63 -4.67 4.62
N ASN A 259 7.47 -5.07 4.10
CA ASN A 259 6.62 -4.27 3.24
C ASN A 259 5.68 -3.43 4.11
N ILE A 260 5.77 -2.11 4.03
CA ILE A 260 4.88 -1.20 4.75
C ILE A 260 3.77 -0.74 3.81
N LYS A 261 2.52 -0.95 4.24
CA LYS A 261 1.31 -0.42 3.60
C LYS A 261 0.52 0.37 4.64
N PRO A 262 0.54 1.70 4.63
CA PRO A 262 -0.15 2.53 5.62
C PRO A 262 -1.63 2.16 5.77
N GLY A 263 -2.32 1.87 4.68
CA GLY A 263 -3.71 1.41 4.70
C GLY A 263 -3.90 0.14 5.52
N ARG A 264 -3.06 -0.88 5.35
CA ARG A 264 -3.16 -2.17 6.06
C ARG A 264 -2.88 -2.04 7.57
N VAL A 265 -1.98 -1.15 7.98
CA VAL A 265 -1.52 -1.05 9.37
C VAL A 265 -2.31 -0.03 10.21
N GLY A 266 -3.32 0.61 9.64
CA GLY A 266 -4.19 1.54 10.36
C GLY A 266 -3.81 3.02 10.25
N GLY A 267 -2.85 3.36 9.39
CA GLY A 267 -2.51 4.74 9.05
C GLY A 267 -1.02 4.99 8.83
N TYR A 268 -0.72 6.20 8.43
CA TYR A 268 0.66 6.65 8.15
C TYR A 268 1.50 6.80 9.43
N LEU A 269 0.87 7.18 10.55
CA LEU A 269 1.58 7.28 11.84
C LEU A 269 2.03 5.91 12.32
N GLU A 270 1.22 4.86 12.17
CA GLU A 270 1.63 3.49 12.49
C GLU A 270 2.66 2.98 11.46
N GLY A 271 2.51 3.31 10.18
CA GLY A 271 3.51 3.04 9.16
C GLY A 271 4.89 3.63 9.52
N ARG A 272 4.92 4.87 10.03
CA ARG A 272 6.14 5.49 10.55
C ARG A 272 6.73 4.74 11.75
N ARG A 273 5.90 4.31 12.69
CA ARG A 273 6.37 3.53 13.85
C ARG A 273 7.01 2.20 13.41
N ILE A 274 6.42 1.52 12.42
CA ILE A 274 7.00 0.31 11.82
C ILE A 274 8.35 0.62 11.18
N HIS A 275 8.44 1.70 10.37
CA HIS A 275 9.70 2.15 9.78
C HIS A 275 10.78 2.38 10.83
N ASP A 276 10.45 3.05 11.95
CA ASP A 276 11.41 3.40 13.00
C ASP A 276 11.90 2.15 13.77
N VAL A 277 11.00 1.20 14.05
CA VAL A 277 11.35 -0.12 14.61
C VAL A 277 12.30 -0.88 13.68
N CYS A 278 11.96 -0.98 12.40
CA CYS A 278 12.78 -1.64 11.39
C CYS A 278 14.15 -0.97 11.24
N SER A 279 14.18 0.36 11.19
CA SER A 279 15.41 1.14 11.10
C SER A 279 16.34 0.88 12.29
N SER A 280 15.80 0.85 13.51
CA SER A 280 16.55 0.56 14.73
C SER A 280 17.09 -0.87 14.76
N ALA A 281 16.41 -1.81 14.13
CA ALA A 281 16.81 -3.21 14.04
C ALA A 281 17.71 -3.52 12.80
N GLY A 282 18.02 -2.52 11.96
CA GLY A 282 18.77 -2.72 10.72
C GLY A 282 18.01 -3.54 9.66
N VAL A 283 16.68 -3.55 9.71
CA VAL A 283 15.80 -4.23 8.76
C VAL A 283 15.34 -3.24 7.70
N PRO A 284 15.71 -3.39 6.43
CA PRO A 284 15.25 -2.51 5.36
C PRO A 284 13.75 -2.66 5.12
N VAL A 285 13.11 -1.57 4.67
CA VAL A 285 11.69 -1.56 4.31
C VAL A 285 11.47 -1.03 2.90
N TRP A 286 10.31 -1.30 2.36
CA TRP A 286 9.83 -0.74 1.11
C TRP A 286 8.34 -0.45 1.18
N MET A 287 7.88 0.46 0.30
CA MET A 287 6.48 0.87 0.25
C MET A 287 5.70 -0.07 -0.66
N GLY A 288 4.75 -0.80 -0.10
CA GLY A 288 3.79 -1.57 -0.86
C GLY A 288 2.69 -0.71 -1.46
N GLY A 289 1.95 -1.27 -2.40
CA GLY A 289 0.81 -0.64 -3.05
C GLY A 289 -0.45 -1.49 -2.95
N MET A 290 -1.59 -0.82 -3.00
CA MET A 290 -2.94 -1.40 -3.02
C MET A 290 -3.75 -0.87 -4.22
N LEU A 291 -3.08 -0.57 -5.34
CA LEU A 291 -3.67 0.03 -6.53
C LEU A 291 -4.35 1.38 -6.23
N GLU A 292 -3.70 2.20 -5.40
CA GLU A 292 -4.25 3.48 -4.97
C GLU A 292 -4.45 4.45 -6.13
N THR A 293 -5.42 5.35 -5.97
CA THR A 293 -5.54 6.56 -6.78
C THR A 293 -4.41 7.54 -6.44
N GLY A 294 -4.37 8.68 -7.12
CA GLY A 294 -3.39 9.72 -6.82
C GLY A 294 -3.43 10.22 -5.37
N ILE A 295 -4.57 10.07 -4.66
CA ILE A 295 -4.69 10.42 -3.24
C ILE A 295 -3.81 9.48 -2.40
N GLY A 296 -4.08 8.17 -2.40
CA GLY A 296 -3.29 7.20 -1.63
C GLY A 296 -1.85 7.13 -2.09
N ARG A 297 -1.62 7.23 -3.40
CA ARG A 297 -0.29 7.25 -4.00
C ARG A 297 0.56 8.42 -3.50
N ALA A 298 -0.01 9.63 -3.37
CA ALA A 298 0.70 10.80 -2.87
C ALA A 298 1.29 10.57 -1.48
N GLY A 299 0.49 10.06 -0.55
CA GLY A 299 0.94 9.72 0.80
C GLY A 299 2.03 8.65 0.79
N ASN A 300 1.84 7.59 -0.03
CA ASN A 300 2.81 6.49 -0.13
C ASN A 300 4.15 6.96 -0.71
N VAL A 301 4.14 7.78 -1.76
CA VAL A 301 5.36 8.36 -2.35
C VAL A 301 6.08 9.26 -1.35
N ALA A 302 5.34 10.07 -0.59
CA ALA A 302 5.90 10.93 0.44
C ALA A 302 6.59 10.12 1.55
N MET A 303 5.95 9.06 2.06
CA MET A 303 6.51 8.19 3.09
C MET A 303 7.67 7.34 2.56
N ALA A 304 7.62 6.87 1.31
CA ALA A 304 8.71 6.11 0.68
C ALA A 304 10.02 6.90 0.55
N ALA A 305 9.97 8.22 0.74
CA ALA A 305 11.16 9.08 0.75
C ALA A 305 11.87 9.14 2.12
N MET A 306 11.35 8.47 3.18
CA MET A 306 12.03 8.34 4.48
C MET A 306 13.31 7.50 4.37
N PRO A 307 14.27 7.66 5.29
CA PRO A 307 15.63 7.09 5.17
C PRO A 307 15.68 5.58 4.94
N ASN A 308 14.92 4.78 5.73
CA ASN A 308 15.01 3.32 5.73
C ASN A 308 14.18 2.63 4.62
N PHE A 309 13.45 3.37 3.79
CA PHE A 309 12.85 2.86 2.56
C PHE A 309 13.95 2.72 1.50
N THR A 310 14.68 1.62 1.55
CA THR A 310 15.90 1.42 0.75
C THR A 310 15.73 0.55 -0.48
N LEU A 311 14.56 -0.12 -0.61
CA LEU A 311 14.22 -0.89 -1.81
C LEU A 311 13.17 -0.13 -2.64
N PRO A 312 13.17 -0.28 -3.99
CA PRO A 312 12.14 0.31 -4.83
C PRO A 312 10.73 -0.14 -4.45
N GLY A 313 9.82 0.81 -4.27
CA GLY A 313 8.45 0.55 -3.86
C GLY A 313 7.51 0.15 -5.00
N ASP A 314 6.31 -0.30 -4.64
CA ASP A 314 5.17 -0.44 -5.58
C ASP A 314 4.48 0.92 -5.80
N THR A 315 5.26 1.99 -5.83
CA THR A 315 4.85 3.36 -6.12
C THR A 315 4.87 3.61 -7.63
N SER A 316 4.14 2.81 -8.38
CA SER A 316 4.12 2.89 -9.84
C SER A 316 3.47 4.18 -10.35
N ALA A 317 3.73 4.56 -11.61
CA ALA A 317 3.03 5.66 -12.28
C ALA A 317 1.51 5.44 -12.34
N SER A 318 0.73 6.52 -12.46
CA SER A 318 -0.73 6.42 -12.49
C SER A 318 -1.23 5.58 -13.67
N ASP A 319 -0.61 5.72 -14.85
CA ASP A 319 -0.95 4.98 -16.07
C ASP A 319 -0.60 3.48 -16.03
N ARG A 320 0.09 3.02 -14.98
CA ARG A 320 0.26 1.59 -14.72
C ARG A 320 -1.08 0.91 -14.43
N TYR A 321 -2.00 1.63 -13.80
CA TYR A 321 -3.27 1.07 -13.34
C TYR A 321 -4.48 1.73 -13.98
N TYR A 322 -4.47 3.06 -14.25
CA TYR A 322 -5.64 3.82 -14.65
C TYR A 322 -5.40 4.62 -15.92
N HIS A 323 -6.39 4.65 -16.82
CA HIS A 323 -6.35 5.53 -17.99
C HIS A 323 -6.46 7.01 -17.61
N ARG A 324 -7.20 7.32 -16.54
CA ARG A 324 -7.32 8.64 -15.93
C ARG A 324 -7.38 8.48 -14.42
N ASP A 325 -6.58 9.25 -13.71
CA ASP A 325 -6.61 9.35 -12.25
C ASP A 325 -7.53 10.51 -11.84
N ILE A 326 -7.90 10.56 -10.56
CA ILE A 326 -8.70 11.65 -9.95
C ILE A 326 -7.85 12.81 -9.45
N THR A 327 -6.54 12.76 -9.66
CA THR A 327 -5.58 13.84 -9.40
C THR A 327 -4.71 14.04 -10.63
N GLU A 328 -3.79 15.01 -10.58
CA GLU A 328 -2.72 15.06 -11.55
C GLU A 328 -1.95 13.72 -11.53
N PRO A 329 -1.63 13.14 -12.71
CA PRO A 329 -1.02 11.83 -12.78
C PRO A 329 0.41 11.83 -12.24
N PHE A 330 0.74 10.78 -11.50
CA PHE A 330 2.13 10.47 -11.16
C PHE A 330 2.82 9.88 -12.39
N VAL A 331 3.85 10.56 -12.87
CA VAL A 331 4.58 10.21 -14.10
C VAL A 331 5.94 9.64 -13.77
N LEU A 332 6.22 8.44 -14.27
CA LEU A 332 7.52 7.80 -14.13
C LEU A 332 8.57 8.54 -14.98
N ARG A 333 9.67 8.95 -14.35
CA ARG A 333 10.81 9.55 -15.04
C ARG A 333 12.09 8.84 -14.60
N GLU A 334 12.76 8.19 -15.55
CA GLU A 334 13.99 7.43 -15.27
C GLU A 334 13.83 6.42 -14.13
N GLY A 335 12.68 5.75 -14.06
CA GLY A 335 12.36 4.76 -13.03
C GLY A 335 12.03 5.34 -11.65
N ARG A 336 11.68 6.63 -11.57
CA ARG A 336 11.40 7.35 -10.33
C ARG A 336 10.13 8.16 -10.41
N LEU A 337 9.49 8.36 -9.25
CA LEU A 337 8.44 9.35 -9.06
C LEU A 337 8.96 10.53 -8.22
N ALA A 338 8.54 11.72 -8.59
CA ALA A 338 8.76 12.93 -7.79
C ALA A 338 7.95 12.86 -6.50
N VAL A 339 8.56 13.26 -5.39
CA VAL A 339 7.90 13.36 -4.09
C VAL A 339 7.06 14.64 -4.06
N PRO A 340 5.74 14.56 -3.73
CA PRO A 340 4.90 15.75 -3.61
C PRO A 340 5.43 16.70 -2.52
N THR A 341 5.52 17.98 -2.82
CA THR A 341 6.05 19.02 -1.92
C THR A 341 5.02 20.05 -1.48
N GLY A 342 3.83 20.04 -2.08
CA GLY A 342 2.73 20.92 -1.69
C GLY A 342 2.17 20.58 -0.29
N PRO A 343 1.40 21.51 0.33
CA PRO A 343 0.77 21.29 1.62
C PRO A 343 -0.11 20.04 1.65
N GLY A 344 -0.11 19.33 2.78
CA GLY A 344 -0.81 18.07 2.93
C GLY A 344 -0.24 17.00 2.01
N LEU A 345 -1.09 16.27 1.29
CA LEU A 345 -0.72 15.27 0.29
C LEU A 345 0.00 15.86 -0.93
N GLY A 346 -0.13 17.19 -1.15
CA GLY A 346 0.54 17.89 -2.24
C GLY A 346 -0.02 17.58 -3.62
N VAL A 347 -1.26 17.09 -3.69
CA VAL A 347 -2.01 16.85 -4.93
C VAL A 347 -3.36 17.58 -4.87
N THR A 348 -3.94 17.84 -6.05
CA THR A 348 -5.27 18.43 -6.19
C THR A 348 -6.23 17.36 -6.74
N VAL A 349 -7.41 17.25 -6.13
CA VAL A 349 -8.44 16.33 -6.61
C VAL A 349 -9.26 17.03 -7.70
N ASP A 350 -9.43 16.37 -8.83
CA ASP A 350 -10.35 16.78 -9.90
C ASP A 350 -11.79 16.43 -9.45
N GLU A 351 -12.41 17.33 -8.69
CA GLU A 351 -13.72 17.09 -8.09
C GLU A 351 -14.83 16.94 -9.15
N GLU A 352 -14.71 17.61 -10.32
CA GLU A 352 -15.66 17.45 -11.42
C GLU A 352 -15.60 16.03 -12.00
N TYR A 353 -14.41 15.53 -12.25
CA TYR A 353 -14.23 14.14 -12.70
C TYR A 353 -14.67 13.15 -11.63
N LEU A 354 -14.27 13.37 -10.37
CA LEU A 354 -14.67 12.55 -9.24
C LEU A 354 -16.20 12.43 -9.14
N ASP A 355 -16.92 13.56 -9.25
CA ASP A 355 -18.38 13.58 -9.20
C ASP A 355 -18.98 12.77 -10.35
N SER A 356 -18.41 12.87 -11.56
CA SER A 356 -18.90 12.17 -12.76
C SER A 356 -18.79 10.65 -12.68
N ILE A 357 -17.87 10.10 -11.87
CA ILE A 357 -17.63 8.65 -11.70
C ILE A 357 -18.06 8.12 -10.33
N THR A 358 -18.62 8.97 -9.47
CA THR A 358 -19.14 8.58 -8.16
C THR A 358 -20.46 7.82 -8.33
N HIS A 359 -20.49 6.56 -7.90
CA HIS A 359 -21.69 5.72 -7.96
C HIS A 359 -22.44 5.63 -6.62
N TRP A 360 -21.77 6.01 -5.51
CA TRP A 360 -22.35 6.09 -4.18
C TRP A 360 -21.68 7.19 -3.38
N SER A 361 -22.48 7.90 -2.58
CA SER A 361 -21.99 8.91 -1.65
C SER A 361 -22.73 8.87 -0.33
N GLY A 362 -22.07 9.28 0.73
CA GLY A 362 -22.65 9.42 2.07
C GLY A 362 -21.94 10.51 2.84
N THR A 363 -22.66 11.18 3.72
CA THR A 363 -22.11 12.23 4.57
C THR A 363 -22.51 11.97 6.02
N LEU A 364 -21.57 12.11 6.93
CA LEU A 364 -21.84 12.09 8.36
C LEU A 364 -21.31 13.40 9.00
N GLY A 365 -22.11 13.98 9.89
CA GLY A 365 -21.82 15.28 10.53
C GLY A 365 -22.62 16.42 9.92
N ARG A 366 -22.30 17.65 10.33
CA ARG A 366 -22.96 18.87 9.82
C ARG A 366 -22.08 19.46 8.74
N ALA A 367 -22.54 19.43 7.49
CA ALA A 367 -21.92 20.26 6.45
C ALA A 367 -21.94 21.71 6.93
N SER A 368 -20.82 22.40 6.88
CA SER A 368 -20.77 23.85 7.14
C SER A 368 -21.70 24.52 6.15
N VAL A 369 -22.77 25.17 6.67
CA VAL A 369 -23.52 26.12 5.86
C VAL A 369 -22.58 27.29 5.63
N SER A 370 -22.04 27.39 4.42
CA SER A 370 -21.28 28.54 3.93
C SER A 370 -22.18 29.78 3.84
#